data_fc3464a492290d6bc297a88a3ca149bf
#
_entry.id   fc3464a492290d6bc297a88a3ca149bf
#
_cell.length_a   1.000
_cell.length_b   1.000
_cell.length_c   1.000
_cell.angle_alpha   90.00
_cell.angle_beta   90.00
_cell.angle_gamma   90.00
#
_symmetry.space_group_name_H-M   'P 1'
#
loop_
_entity.id
_entity.type
_entity.pdbx_description
1 polymer ?
#
loop_
_entity_poly.entity_id
_entity_poly.type
_entity_poly.pdbx_seq_one_letter_code
_entity_poly.pdbx_strand_id
1 'polypeptide(L)'
;MSQSAPQLSWRLLRVWRRDWLVTRKSWLIGFMTPLLEPILYITSLGFGFRILIPEIQYEGHTLTYVVFMAPAIIATNIMYTAFMENSFSSFVRMYYQKTYDAIRATPLSVDEIIAGEIMWGATKSLMAATIMATVLSLFGLVRYPTGLGLLPLAFLGGLLFGAIGMLFTAFVKSIDMFNLPIFLLITPMYLFSGTFFPLENLPNWAQSVAWALPLTHLVSLARNLCLGTVSWMNVLVSGGYLLAATMLLVPLALRLMRRRLIQ
;
A
#
# COMPACT_ATOMS: atom_id res chain seq x y z
N MET A 1 -0.38 22.89 27.37
CA MET A 1 -1.27 21.72 27.22
C MET A 1 -0.42 20.48 27.11
N SER A 2 -0.45 19.63 28.13
CA SER A 2 0.31 18.37 28.18
C SER A 2 -0.03 17.50 26.98
N GLN A 3 0.95 17.15 26.16
CA GLN A 3 0.82 16.15 25.10
C GLN A 3 0.72 14.78 25.79
N SER A 4 -0.49 14.40 26.20
CA SER A 4 -0.73 13.04 26.69
C SER A 4 -0.34 12.04 25.59
N ALA A 5 0.37 10.98 25.98
CA ALA A 5 0.74 9.89 25.08
C ALA A 5 -0.49 9.36 24.30
N PRO A 6 -0.32 8.81 23.10
CA PRO A 6 -1.43 8.27 22.32
C PRO A 6 -2.16 7.22 23.12
N GLN A 7 -3.48 7.42 23.33
CA GLN A 7 -4.33 6.51 24.07
C GLN A 7 -4.87 5.44 23.10
N LEU A 8 -4.06 4.43 22.84
CA LEU A 8 -4.44 3.28 22.01
C LEU A 8 -4.93 2.14 22.91
N SER A 9 -6.15 1.70 22.70
CA SER A 9 -6.72 0.51 23.33
C SER A 9 -7.36 -0.41 22.29
N TRP A 10 -7.76 -1.60 22.70
CA TRP A 10 -8.49 -2.56 21.85
C TRP A 10 -9.77 -2.00 21.23
N ARG A 11 -10.23 -0.84 21.66
CA ARG A 11 -11.43 -0.18 21.12
C ARG A 11 -11.26 0.25 19.67
N LEU A 12 -10.03 0.45 19.17
CA LEU A 12 -9.76 0.70 17.74
C LEU A 12 -10.35 -0.40 16.83
N LEU A 13 -10.46 -1.65 17.33
CA LEU A 13 -11.09 -2.76 16.60
C LEU A 13 -12.59 -2.52 16.34
N ARG A 14 -13.27 -1.65 17.11
CA ARG A 14 -14.67 -1.30 16.86
C ARG A 14 -14.80 -0.42 15.62
N VAL A 15 -13.84 0.48 15.40
CA VAL A 15 -13.76 1.31 14.18
C VAL A 15 -13.50 0.39 12.97
N TRP A 16 -12.49 -0.45 13.06
CA TRP A 16 -12.18 -1.44 12.03
C TRP A 16 -13.39 -2.36 11.71
N ARG A 17 -14.09 -2.87 12.74
CA ARG A 17 -15.28 -3.71 12.56
C ARG A 17 -16.42 -2.96 11.85
N ARG A 18 -16.61 -1.68 12.14
CA ARG A 18 -17.60 -0.84 11.44
C ARG A 18 -17.30 -0.81 9.94
N ASP A 19 -16.06 -0.53 9.57
CA ASP A 19 -15.64 -0.44 8.16
C ASP A 19 -15.76 -1.77 7.45
N TRP A 20 -15.44 -2.86 8.13
CA TRP A 20 -15.69 -4.22 7.65
C TRP A 20 -17.16 -4.47 7.36
N LEU A 21 -18.07 -4.11 8.28
CA LEU A 21 -19.50 -4.31 8.11
C LEU A 21 -20.08 -3.48 6.96
N VAL A 22 -19.58 -2.28 6.73
CA VAL A 22 -19.97 -1.42 5.60
C VAL A 22 -19.49 -2.03 4.29
N THR A 23 -18.21 -2.39 4.20
CA THR A 23 -17.60 -2.94 2.99
C THR A 23 -18.18 -4.31 2.61
N ARG A 24 -18.55 -5.13 3.59
CA ARG A 24 -19.20 -6.43 3.35
C ARG A 24 -20.50 -6.30 2.55
N LYS A 25 -21.20 -5.15 2.61
CA LYS A 25 -22.43 -4.93 1.84
C LYS A 25 -22.16 -4.67 0.35
N SER A 26 -20.99 -4.14 0.02
CA SER A 26 -20.54 -3.81 -1.35
C SER A 26 -19.32 -4.64 -1.78
N TRP A 27 -19.16 -5.85 -1.21
CA TRP A 27 -17.99 -6.70 -1.42
C TRP A 27 -17.69 -6.96 -2.89
N LEU A 28 -18.75 -7.18 -3.72
CA LEU A 28 -18.60 -7.49 -5.13
C LEU A 28 -17.81 -6.41 -5.88
N ILE A 29 -18.13 -5.14 -5.67
CA ILE A 29 -17.43 -4.00 -6.31
C ILE A 29 -15.99 -3.94 -5.84
N GLY A 30 -15.76 -4.11 -4.53
CA GLY A 30 -14.42 -4.10 -3.95
C GLY A 30 -13.52 -5.25 -4.41
N PHE A 31 -14.10 -6.40 -4.79
CA PHE A 31 -13.37 -7.57 -5.29
C PHE A 31 -13.12 -7.55 -6.79
N MET A 32 -13.99 -6.91 -7.57
CA MET A 32 -13.88 -6.88 -9.03
C MET A 32 -12.59 -6.21 -9.51
N THR A 33 -12.23 -5.08 -8.93
CA THR A 33 -11.02 -4.34 -9.34
C THR A 33 -9.74 -5.14 -9.12
N PRO A 34 -9.43 -5.65 -7.91
CA PRO A 34 -8.24 -6.46 -7.67
C PRO A 34 -8.24 -7.80 -8.43
N LEU A 35 -9.39 -8.28 -8.87
CA LEU A 35 -9.51 -9.49 -9.68
C LEU A 35 -9.19 -9.22 -11.15
N LEU A 36 -9.77 -8.17 -11.72
CA LEU A 36 -9.64 -7.85 -13.15
C LEU A 36 -8.29 -7.22 -13.48
N GLU A 37 -7.76 -6.39 -12.59
CA GLU A 37 -6.54 -5.64 -12.80
C GLU A 37 -5.36 -6.54 -13.21
N PRO A 38 -4.96 -7.60 -12.49
CA PRO A 38 -3.85 -8.46 -12.89
C PRO A 38 -4.13 -9.21 -14.19
N ILE A 39 -5.38 -9.61 -14.46
CA ILE A 39 -5.75 -10.29 -15.71
C ILE A 39 -5.54 -9.35 -16.90
N LEU A 40 -5.98 -8.09 -16.78
CA LEU A 40 -5.80 -7.08 -17.83
C LEU A 40 -4.32 -6.76 -18.05
N TYR A 41 -3.52 -6.64 -16.97
CA TYR A 41 -2.08 -6.42 -17.09
C TYR A 41 -1.38 -7.61 -17.75
N ILE A 42 -1.64 -8.84 -17.32
CA ILE A 42 -1.03 -10.03 -17.90
C ILE A 42 -1.38 -10.17 -19.40
N THR A 43 -2.64 -9.97 -19.74
CA THR A 43 -3.08 -10.08 -21.13
C THR A 43 -2.51 -8.95 -21.99
N SER A 44 -2.63 -7.70 -21.55
CA SER A 44 -2.14 -6.53 -22.29
C SER A 44 -0.62 -6.54 -22.44
N LEU A 45 0.11 -6.69 -21.34
CA LEU A 45 1.58 -6.67 -21.37
C LEU A 45 2.17 -7.99 -21.88
N GLY A 46 1.53 -9.13 -21.56
CA GLY A 46 1.97 -10.43 -22.04
C GLY A 46 1.88 -10.55 -23.56
N PHE A 47 0.84 -10.03 -24.19
CA PHE A 47 0.72 -10.01 -25.64
C PHE A 47 1.40 -8.80 -26.27
N GLY A 48 1.28 -7.61 -25.66
CA GLY A 48 1.80 -6.36 -26.23
C GLY A 48 3.32 -6.25 -26.20
N PHE A 49 3.95 -6.58 -25.07
CA PHE A 49 5.40 -6.39 -24.90
C PHE A 49 6.23 -7.62 -25.23
N ARG A 50 5.63 -8.81 -25.38
CA ARG A 50 6.36 -10.05 -25.69
C ARG A 50 7.25 -9.94 -26.93
N ILE A 51 6.80 -9.18 -27.93
CA ILE A 51 7.53 -8.99 -29.19
C ILE A 51 8.62 -7.93 -29.04
N LEU A 52 8.38 -6.89 -28.24
CA LEU A 52 9.27 -5.74 -28.07
C LEU A 52 10.35 -5.99 -27.01
N ILE A 53 9.98 -6.65 -25.91
CA ILE A 53 10.86 -6.94 -24.77
C ILE A 53 10.68 -8.42 -24.41
N PRO A 54 11.35 -9.33 -25.12
CA PRO A 54 11.19 -10.76 -24.87
C PRO A 54 11.75 -11.17 -23.51
N GLU A 55 12.85 -10.56 -23.08
CA GLU A 55 13.58 -10.93 -21.87
C GLU A 55 14.14 -9.70 -21.14
N ILE A 56 14.16 -9.77 -19.81
CA ILE A 56 14.77 -8.77 -18.92
C ILE A 56 15.81 -9.49 -18.04
N GLN A 57 16.99 -8.88 -17.92
CA GLN A 57 18.00 -9.31 -16.95
C GLN A 57 17.68 -8.66 -15.59
N TYR A 58 17.52 -9.48 -14.56
CA TYR A 58 17.29 -9.03 -13.20
C TYR A 58 18.01 -9.93 -12.20
N GLU A 59 18.91 -9.36 -11.39
CA GLU A 59 19.72 -10.07 -10.39
C GLU A 59 20.40 -11.35 -10.94
N GLY A 60 20.92 -11.29 -12.17
CA GLY A 60 21.58 -12.43 -12.83
C GLY A 60 20.62 -13.49 -13.41
N HIS A 61 19.32 -13.28 -13.35
CA HIS A 61 18.31 -14.14 -13.95
C HIS A 61 17.69 -13.50 -15.20
N THR A 62 17.48 -14.30 -16.22
CA THR A 62 16.74 -13.90 -17.42
C THR A 62 15.26 -14.19 -17.20
N LEU A 63 14.45 -13.14 -17.15
CA LEU A 63 13.01 -13.23 -16.87
C LEU A 63 12.20 -12.71 -18.07
N THR A 64 11.04 -13.32 -18.31
CA THR A 64 10.05 -12.71 -19.19
C THR A 64 9.49 -11.43 -18.57
N TYR A 65 9.17 -10.43 -19.40
CA TYR A 65 8.65 -9.14 -18.91
C TYR A 65 7.45 -9.28 -17.95
N VAL A 66 6.52 -10.21 -18.24
CA VAL A 66 5.36 -10.48 -17.38
C VAL A 66 5.77 -10.99 -16.01
N VAL A 67 6.74 -11.90 -15.94
CA VAL A 67 7.26 -12.46 -14.68
C VAL A 67 7.96 -11.38 -13.85
N PHE A 68 8.63 -10.44 -14.50
CA PHE A 68 9.26 -9.30 -13.84
C PHE A 68 8.23 -8.29 -13.26
N MET A 69 7.18 -7.98 -14.03
CA MET A 69 6.18 -6.97 -13.66
C MET A 69 5.11 -7.47 -12.70
N ALA A 70 4.69 -8.73 -12.78
CA ALA A 70 3.55 -9.25 -12.02
C ALA A 70 3.65 -8.97 -10.50
N PRO A 71 4.79 -9.22 -9.82
CA PRO A 71 4.95 -8.90 -8.40
C PRO A 71 4.90 -7.39 -8.12
N ALA A 72 5.42 -6.57 -9.04
CA ALA A 72 5.41 -5.12 -8.89
C ALA A 72 3.98 -4.56 -8.96
N ILE A 73 3.09 -5.16 -9.75
CA ILE A 73 1.67 -4.80 -9.81
C ILE A 73 1.00 -5.04 -8.45
N ILE A 74 1.29 -6.15 -7.76
CA ILE A 74 0.79 -6.39 -6.40
C ILE A 74 1.26 -5.28 -5.46
N ALA A 75 2.55 -4.96 -5.48
CA ALA A 75 3.13 -3.94 -4.60
C ALA A 75 2.53 -2.54 -4.85
N THR A 76 2.35 -2.16 -6.10
CA THR A 76 1.70 -0.88 -6.47
C THR A 76 0.24 -0.85 -6.07
N ASN A 77 -0.50 -1.96 -6.22
CA ASN A 77 -1.89 -2.04 -5.77
C ASN A 77 -2.01 -1.91 -4.25
N ILE A 78 -1.10 -2.51 -3.46
CA ILE A 78 -1.03 -2.32 -2.00
C ILE A 78 -0.90 -0.83 -1.67
N MET A 79 0.02 -0.13 -2.33
CA MET A 79 0.23 1.31 -2.14
C MET A 79 -1.04 2.11 -2.46
N TYR A 80 -1.60 1.93 -3.66
CA TYR A 80 -2.79 2.68 -4.09
C TYR A 80 -4.00 2.40 -3.21
N THR A 81 -4.29 1.13 -2.90
CA THR A 81 -5.44 0.75 -2.09
C THR A 81 -5.36 1.36 -0.69
N ALA A 82 -4.20 1.27 -0.01
CA ALA A 82 -4.04 1.83 1.32
C ALA A 82 -4.05 3.36 1.31
N PHE A 83 -3.35 3.97 0.35
CA PHE A 83 -3.30 5.42 0.23
C PHE A 83 -4.69 6.01 -0.06
N MET A 84 -5.44 5.48 -1.03
CA MET A 84 -6.77 5.96 -1.38
C MET A 84 -7.78 5.77 -0.25
N GLU A 85 -7.72 4.63 0.44
CA GLU A 85 -8.60 4.37 1.58
C GLU A 85 -8.38 5.36 2.72
N ASN A 86 -7.12 5.66 3.05
CA ASN A 86 -6.77 6.56 4.17
C ASN A 86 -6.65 8.05 3.76
N SER A 87 -6.80 8.36 2.49
CA SER A 87 -6.92 9.73 1.99
C SER A 87 -8.36 10.07 1.63
N PHE A 88 -8.82 9.72 0.44
CA PHE A 88 -10.15 10.07 -0.05
C PHE A 88 -11.27 9.50 0.81
N SER A 89 -11.26 8.19 1.10
CA SER A 89 -12.35 7.57 1.85
C SER A 89 -12.41 8.09 3.28
N SER A 90 -11.26 8.24 3.95
CA SER A 90 -11.20 8.82 5.30
C SER A 90 -11.63 10.29 5.32
N PHE A 91 -11.25 11.09 4.31
CA PHE A 91 -11.70 12.48 4.19
C PHE A 91 -13.23 12.57 4.01
N VAL A 92 -13.81 11.70 3.16
CA VAL A 92 -15.27 11.63 2.96
C VAL A 92 -15.96 11.25 4.27
N ARG A 93 -15.47 10.27 5.00
CA ARG A 93 -16.00 9.86 6.31
C ARG A 93 -15.89 11.00 7.35
N MET A 94 -14.79 11.72 7.34
CA MET A 94 -14.55 12.83 8.28
C MET A 94 -15.41 14.05 7.96
N TYR A 95 -15.35 14.52 6.71
CA TYR A 95 -15.87 15.84 6.33
C TYR A 95 -17.32 15.81 5.86
N TYR A 96 -17.67 14.90 4.95
CA TYR A 96 -19.00 14.83 4.35
C TYR A 96 -19.98 13.98 5.15
N GLN A 97 -19.57 12.80 5.59
CA GLN A 97 -20.43 11.89 6.34
C GLN A 97 -20.50 12.21 7.85
N LYS A 98 -19.61 13.08 8.36
CA LYS A 98 -19.49 13.41 9.78
C LYS A 98 -19.35 12.18 10.69
N THR A 99 -18.83 11.08 10.14
CA THR A 99 -18.69 9.80 10.86
C THR A 99 -17.75 9.94 12.05
N TYR A 100 -16.67 10.73 11.92
CA TYR A 100 -15.72 10.94 13.01
C TYR A 100 -16.36 11.71 14.17
N ASP A 101 -17.23 12.69 13.87
CA ASP A 101 -17.96 13.45 14.91
C ASP A 101 -18.93 12.52 15.66
N ALA A 102 -19.63 11.65 14.94
CA ALA A 102 -20.52 10.67 15.56
C ALA A 102 -19.76 9.66 16.46
N ILE A 103 -18.56 9.22 16.04
CA ILE A 103 -17.75 8.31 16.84
C ILE A 103 -17.17 9.03 18.07
N ARG A 104 -16.79 10.31 17.94
CA ARG A 104 -16.31 11.14 19.08
C ARG A 104 -17.36 11.38 20.16
N ALA A 105 -18.65 11.24 19.86
CA ALA A 105 -19.71 11.22 20.86
C ALA A 105 -19.75 9.93 21.69
N THR A 106 -18.95 8.92 21.33
CA THR A 106 -18.77 7.66 22.08
C THR A 106 -17.47 7.73 22.91
N PRO A 107 -17.21 6.80 23.85
CA PRO A 107 -15.98 6.79 24.63
C PRO A 107 -14.73 6.32 23.84
N LEU A 108 -14.67 6.59 22.54
CA LEU A 108 -13.52 6.34 21.68
C LEU A 108 -12.65 7.59 21.57
N SER A 109 -11.33 7.41 21.71
CA SER A 109 -10.36 8.49 21.52
C SER A 109 -10.14 8.77 20.03
N VAL A 110 -9.69 9.98 19.71
CA VAL A 110 -9.31 10.36 18.35
C VAL A 110 -8.21 9.46 17.80
N ASP A 111 -7.25 9.09 18.64
CA ASP A 111 -6.14 8.20 18.27
C ASP A 111 -6.65 6.79 17.89
N GLU A 112 -7.66 6.28 18.58
CA GLU A 112 -8.30 4.99 18.27
C GLU A 112 -9.07 5.02 16.95
N ILE A 113 -9.69 6.15 16.61
CA ILE A 113 -10.37 6.34 15.32
C ILE A 113 -9.34 6.27 14.19
N ILE A 114 -8.28 7.07 14.30
CA ILE A 114 -7.26 7.16 13.23
C ILE A 114 -6.51 5.84 13.07
N ALA A 115 -6.12 5.20 14.18
CA ALA A 115 -5.45 3.91 14.15
C ALA A 115 -6.35 2.81 13.54
N GLY A 116 -7.64 2.83 13.87
CA GLY A 116 -8.63 1.92 13.29
C GLY A 116 -8.79 2.09 11.78
N GLU A 117 -8.79 3.33 11.29
CA GLU A 117 -8.83 3.67 9.87
C GLU A 117 -7.57 3.19 9.13
N ILE A 118 -6.36 3.44 9.68
CA ILE A 118 -5.10 2.96 9.09
C ILE A 118 -5.08 1.43 9.04
N MET A 119 -5.50 0.77 10.12
CA MET A 119 -5.60 -0.68 10.17
C MET A 119 -6.62 -1.22 9.15
N TRP A 120 -7.73 -0.49 8.93
CA TRP A 120 -8.70 -0.84 7.90
C TRP A 120 -8.11 -0.76 6.50
N GLY A 121 -7.40 0.33 6.16
CA GLY A 121 -6.68 0.48 4.89
C GLY A 121 -5.67 -0.65 4.65
N ALA A 122 -4.92 -1.05 5.69
CA ALA A 122 -4.00 -2.18 5.64
C ALA A 122 -4.72 -3.52 5.39
N THR A 123 -5.85 -3.74 6.05
CA THR A 123 -6.68 -4.94 5.84
C THR A 123 -7.22 -5.00 4.40
N LYS A 124 -7.68 -3.86 3.87
CA LYS A 124 -8.19 -3.77 2.50
C LYS A 124 -7.08 -4.05 1.47
N SER A 125 -5.87 -3.52 1.69
CA SER A 125 -4.71 -3.82 0.87
C SER A 125 -4.30 -5.29 0.94
N LEU A 126 -4.34 -5.90 2.13
CA LEU A 126 -4.11 -7.32 2.31
C LEU A 126 -5.12 -8.17 1.52
N MET A 127 -6.40 -7.82 1.58
CA MET A 127 -7.45 -8.52 0.82
C MET A 127 -7.21 -8.40 -0.69
N ALA A 128 -6.94 -7.19 -1.19
CA ALA A 128 -6.65 -6.95 -2.61
C ALA A 128 -5.41 -7.72 -3.06
N ALA A 129 -4.31 -7.65 -2.30
CA ALA A 129 -3.07 -8.38 -2.59
C ALA A 129 -3.28 -9.91 -2.58
N THR A 130 -4.12 -10.42 -1.67
CA THR A 130 -4.45 -11.86 -1.63
C THR A 130 -5.19 -12.31 -2.90
N ILE A 131 -6.16 -11.51 -3.36
CA ILE A 131 -6.88 -11.79 -4.60
C ILE A 131 -5.93 -11.78 -5.79
N MET A 132 -5.11 -10.72 -5.90
CA MET A 132 -4.15 -10.58 -6.99
C MET A 132 -3.12 -11.71 -6.97
N ALA A 133 -2.55 -12.05 -5.81
CA ALA A 133 -1.60 -13.15 -5.66
C ALA A 133 -2.24 -14.49 -6.04
N THR A 134 -3.52 -14.70 -5.72
CA THR A 134 -4.25 -15.92 -6.13
C THR A 134 -4.40 -15.98 -7.65
N VAL A 135 -4.80 -14.88 -8.29
CA VAL A 135 -4.88 -14.81 -9.76
C VAL A 135 -3.52 -15.09 -10.39
N LEU A 136 -2.45 -14.41 -9.94
CA LEU A 136 -1.11 -14.61 -10.46
C LEU A 136 -0.59 -16.05 -10.25
N SER A 137 -1.00 -16.69 -9.15
CA SER A 137 -0.69 -18.10 -8.88
C SER A 137 -1.31 -19.05 -9.89
N LEU A 138 -2.55 -18.78 -10.37
CA LEU A 138 -3.20 -19.55 -11.40
C LEU A 138 -2.44 -19.47 -12.74
N PHE A 139 -1.72 -18.37 -12.97
CA PHE A 139 -0.84 -18.21 -14.14
C PHE A 139 0.60 -18.72 -13.89
N GLY A 140 0.87 -19.33 -12.72
CA GLY A 140 2.21 -19.85 -12.39
C GLY A 140 3.26 -18.78 -12.09
N LEU A 141 2.84 -17.53 -11.80
CA LEU A 141 3.71 -16.38 -11.59
C LEU A 141 4.12 -16.18 -10.12
N VAL A 142 3.63 -17.02 -9.21
CA VAL A 142 3.97 -16.98 -7.78
C VAL A 142 4.47 -18.36 -7.35
N ARG A 143 5.67 -18.42 -6.79
CA ARG A 143 6.25 -19.64 -6.23
C ARG A 143 5.88 -19.82 -4.76
N TYR A 144 5.53 -21.04 -4.38
CA TYR A 144 5.27 -21.40 -2.99
C TYR A 144 6.42 -22.24 -2.42
N PRO A 145 6.73 -22.14 -1.12
CA PRO A 145 5.95 -21.45 -0.05
C PRO A 145 6.27 -19.97 0.09
N THR A 146 7.28 -19.41 -0.59
CA THR A 146 7.75 -18.02 -0.42
C THR A 146 6.68 -16.98 -0.71
N GLY A 147 5.80 -17.24 -1.68
CA GLY A 147 4.68 -16.36 -2.03
C GLY A 147 3.70 -16.07 -0.88
N LEU A 148 3.64 -16.93 0.16
CA LEU A 148 2.84 -16.65 1.36
C LEU A 148 3.37 -15.43 2.14
N GLY A 149 4.65 -15.10 1.99
CA GLY A 149 5.24 -13.89 2.55
C GLY A 149 4.64 -12.59 2.01
N LEU A 150 3.93 -12.63 0.87
CA LEU A 150 3.18 -11.49 0.37
C LEU A 150 2.09 -11.01 1.33
N LEU A 151 1.51 -11.89 2.14
CA LEU A 151 0.44 -11.54 3.08
C LEU A 151 0.93 -10.59 4.18
N PRO A 152 1.95 -10.93 4.99
CA PRO A 152 2.49 -10.00 5.97
C PRO A 152 3.10 -8.75 5.32
N LEU A 153 3.71 -8.88 4.13
CA LEU A 153 4.24 -7.75 3.37
C LEU A 153 3.13 -6.78 2.94
N ALA A 154 2.00 -7.30 2.47
CA ALA A 154 0.84 -6.49 2.07
C ALA A 154 0.23 -5.74 3.25
N PHE A 155 0.15 -6.37 4.42
CA PHE A 155 -0.34 -5.71 5.63
C PHE A 155 0.60 -4.60 6.10
N LEU A 156 1.92 -4.86 6.12
CA LEU A 156 2.94 -3.87 6.48
C LEU A 156 2.95 -2.69 5.51
N GLY A 157 2.96 -2.96 4.20
CA GLY A 157 2.87 -1.94 3.16
C GLY A 157 1.56 -1.14 3.27
N GLY A 158 0.45 -1.83 3.56
CA GLY A 158 -0.84 -1.21 3.81
C GLY A 158 -0.85 -0.25 5.00
N LEU A 159 -0.20 -0.62 6.12
CA LEU A 159 -0.02 0.28 7.27
C LEU A 159 0.82 1.51 6.90
N LEU A 160 1.91 1.31 6.18
CA LEU A 160 2.82 2.37 5.76
C LEU A 160 2.13 3.37 4.84
N PHE A 161 1.57 2.91 3.72
CA PHE A 161 0.92 3.78 2.73
C PHE A 161 -0.42 4.33 3.24
N GLY A 162 -1.10 3.61 4.12
CA GLY A 162 -2.25 4.12 4.86
C GLY A 162 -1.88 5.28 5.78
N ALA A 163 -0.75 5.18 6.50
CA ALA A 163 -0.24 6.27 7.31
C ALA A 163 0.13 7.50 6.45
N ILE A 164 0.76 7.29 5.28
CA ILE A 164 1.04 8.37 4.33
C ILE A 164 -0.26 9.05 3.87
N GLY A 165 -1.28 8.28 3.47
CA GLY A 165 -2.59 8.80 3.09
C GLY A 165 -3.23 9.62 4.21
N MET A 166 -3.17 9.12 5.44
CA MET A 166 -3.70 9.80 6.63
C MET A 166 -2.92 11.08 6.97
N LEU A 167 -1.60 11.11 6.74
CA LEU A 167 -0.79 12.33 6.87
C LEU A 167 -1.28 13.43 5.94
N PHE A 168 -1.50 13.13 4.66
CA PHE A 168 -2.04 14.12 3.73
C PHE A 168 -3.46 14.53 4.12
N THR A 169 -4.28 13.60 4.59
CA THR A 169 -5.61 13.90 5.12
C THR A 169 -5.53 14.91 6.26
N ALA A 170 -4.48 14.95 7.06
CA ALA A 170 -4.31 15.93 8.11
C ALA A 170 -4.13 17.38 7.60
N PHE A 171 -3.65 17.60 6.40
CA PHE A 171 -3.37 18.92 5.83
C PHE A 171 -4.38 19.40 4.78
N VAL A 172 -4.98 18.47 4.05
CA VAL A 172 -5.88 18.75 2.92
C VAL A 172 -7.21 19.34 3.41
N LYS A 173 -7.63 20.45 2.81
CA LYS A 173 -8.88 21.16 3.18
C LYS A 173 -10.06 20.84 2.25
N SER A 174 -9.80 20.38 1.03
CA SER A 174 -10.81 19.99 0.05
C SER A 174 -10.38 18.70 -0.64
N ILE A 175 -11.34 17.95 -1.19
CA ILE A 175 -11.09 16.67 -1.83
C ILE A 175 -10.16 16.80 -3.04
N ASP A 176 -10.26 17.91 -3.78
CA ASP A 176 -9.44 18.18 -4.98
C ASP A 176 -7.95 18.36 -4.66
N MET A 177 -7.63 18.79 -3.43
CA MET A 177 -6.24 18.95 -3.01
C MET A 177 -5.47 17.61 -2.92
N PHE A 178 -6.15 16.47 -2.90
CA PHE A 178 -5.48 15.17 -2.93
C PHE A 178 -4.77 14.88 -4.26
N ASN A 179 -5.11 15.60 -5.33
CA ASN A 179 -4.37 15.51 -6.58
C ASN A 179 -2.88 15.87 -6.41
N LEU A 180 -2.55 16.82 -5.49
CA LEU A 180 -1.16 17.21 -5.24
C LEU A 180 -0.29 16.03 -4.74
N PRO A 181 -0.62 15.33 -3.64
CA PRO A 181 0.18 14.19 -3.20
C PRO A 181 0.17 13.03 -4.21
N ILE A 182 -0.89 12.85 -4.99
CA ILE A 182 -0.90 11.85 -6.05
C ILE A 182 0.14 12.18 -7.12
N PHE A 183 0.15 13.40 -7.66
CA PHE A 183 1.09 13.78 -8.71
C PHE A 183 2.51 13.99 -8.22
N LEU A 184 2.71 14.50 -7.00
CA LEU A 184 4.03 14.84 -6.49
C LEU A 184 4.73 13.69 -5.75
N LEU A 185 3.98 12.73 -5.21
CA LEU A 185 4.54 11.62 -4.44
C LEU A 185 4.21 10.26 -5.04
N ILE A 186 2.92 9.94 -5.20
CA ILE A 186 2.49 8.59 -5.61
C ILE A 186 2.92 8.29 -7.05
N THR A 187 2.69 9.21 -7.98
CA THR A 187 3.05 8.98 -9.39
C THR A 187 4.56 8.86 -9.62
N PRO A 188 5.43 9.75 -9.11
CA PRO A 188 6.87 9.54 -9.21
C PRO A 188 7.33 8.25 -8.52
N MET A 189 6.76 7.93 -7.35
CA MET A 189 7.08 6.68 -6.66
C MET A 189 6.74 5.47 -7.53
N TYR A 190 5.56 5.45 -8.16
CA TYR A 190 5.13 4.40 -9.08
C TYR A 190 6.06 4.23 -10.28
N LEU A 191 6.54 5.33 -10.85
CA LEU A 191 7.41 5.31 -12.03
C LEU A 191 8.85 4.90 -11.72
N PHE A 192 9.42 5.37 -10.60
CA PHE A 192 10.84 5.20 -10.29
C PHE A 192 11.16 4.02 -9.35
N SER A 193 10.15 3.31 -8.81
CA SER A 193 10.39 2.21 -7.86
C SER A 193 10.73 0.85 -8.49
N GLY A 194 11.21 0.81 -9.72
CA GLY A 194 11.55 -0.44 -10.39
C GLY A 194 10.34 -1.30 -10.79
N THR A 195 9.18 -0.65 -10.95
CA THR A 195 7.93 -1.31 -11.34
C THR A 195 8.00 -1.79 -12.79
N PHE A 196 8.43 -0.93 -13.71
CA PHE A 196 8.40 -1.17 -15.14
C PHE A 196 9.72 -1.66 -15.73
N PHE A 197 10.83 -1.33 -15.10
CA PHE A 197 12.18 -1.67 -15.54
C PHE A 197 13.11 -1.89 -14.35
N PRO A 198 14.20 -2.64 -14.51
CA PRO A 198 15.21 -2.79 -13.47
C PRO A 198 15.82 -1.44 -13.08
N LEU A 199 16.11 -1.27 -11.78
CA LEU A 199 16.68 -0.01 -11.28
C LEU A 199 18.06 0.27 -11.84
N GLU A 200 18.81 -0.77 -12.22
CA GLU A 200 20.14 -0.68 -12.81
C GLU A 200 20.15 0.07 -14.15
N ASN A 201 19.00 0.14 -14.84
CA ASN A 201 18.85 0.87 -16.09
C ASN A 201 18.67 2.39 -15.89
N LEU A 202 18.50 2.84 -14.64
CA LEU A 202 18.39 4.25 -14.32
C LEU A 202 19.77 4.90 -14.16
N PRO A 203 19.90 6.22 -14.41
CA PRO A 203 21.09 6.99 -14.03
C PRO A 203 21.33 6.91 -12.51
N ASN A 204 22.60 7.00 -12.07
CA ASN A 204 22.98 6.84 -10.66
C ASN A 204 22.19 7.73 -9.69
N TRP A 205 21.93 8.99 -10.08
CA TRP A 205 21.12 9.90 -9.25
C TRP A 205 19.68 9.41 -9.06
N ALA A 206 19.07 8.85 -10.11
CA ALA A 206 17.71 8.32 -10.05
C ALA A 206 17.64 7.01 -9.26
N GLN A 207 18.67 6.17 -9.33
CA GLN A 207 18.80 4.98 -8.47
C GLN A 207 18.82 5.38 -6.99
N SER A 208 19.60 6.40 -6.63
CA SER A 208 19.68 6.88 -5.24
C SER A 208 18.31 7.38 -4.74
N VAL A 209 17.57 8.13 -5.58
CA VAL A 209 16.21 8.57 -5.27
C VAL A 209 15.27 7.37 -5.14
N ALA A 210 15.35 6.41 -6.07
CA ALA A 210 14.52 5.22 -6.06
C ALA A 210 14.68 4.43 -4.74
N TRP A 211 15.91 4.23 -4.27
CA TRP A 211 16.18 3.53 -3.00
C TRP A 211 15.69 4.29 -1.76
N ALA A 212 15.47 5.59 -1.86
CA ALA A 212 14.83 6.35 -0.77
C ALA A 212 13.30 6.19 -0.74
N LEU A 213 12.69 5.65 -1.81
CA LEU A 213 11.24 5.49 -1.92
C LEU A 213 10.76 4.18 -1.28
N PRO A 214 9.74 4.20 -0.41
CA PRO A 214 9.25 2.99 0.25
C PRO A 214 8.65 1.96 -0.72
N LEU A 215 8.11 2.39 -1.85
CA LEU A 215 7.57 1.47 -2.85
C LEU A 215 8.67 0.59 -3.47
N THR A 216 9.89 1.10 -3.64
CA THR A 216 11.04 0.33 -4.16
C THR A 216 11.30 -0.90 -3.30
N HIS A 217 11.32 -0.73 -1.98
CA HIS A 217 11.53 -1.83 -1.05
C HIS A 217 10.37 -2.82 -1.06
N LEU A 218 9.14 -2.32 -1.21
CA LEU A 218 7.95 -3.16 -1.31
C LEU A 218 7.96 -3.98 -2.60
N VAL A 219 8.31 -3.38 -3.75
CA VAL A 219 8.45 -4.05 -5.06
C VAL A 219 9.55 -5.10 -5.03
N SER A 220 10.73 -4.75 -4.49
CA SER A 220 11.87 -5.68 -4.39
C SER A 220 11.50 -6.93 -3.57
N LEU A 221 10.91 -6.75 -2.38
CA LEU A 221 10.47 -7.87 -1.55
C LEU A 221 9.37 -8.70 -2.22
N ALA A 222 8.34 -8.05 -2.80
CA ALA A 222 7.26 -8.74 -3.48
C ALA A 222 7.79 -9.59 -4.63
N ARG A 223 8.76 -9.07 -5.39
CA ARG A 223 9.40 -9.78 -6.51
C ARG A 223 10.18 -11.00 -6.03
N ASN A 224 11.03 -10.85 -5.03
CA ASN A 224 11.82 -11.95 -4.48
C ASN A 224 10.94 -13.04 -3.85
N LEU A 225 9.84 -12.67 -3.21
CA LEU A 225 8.86 -13.61 -2.67
C LEU A 225 8.12 -14.39 -3.78
N CYS A 226 7.73 -13.72 -4.87
CA CYS A 226 7.06 -14.36 -6.00
C CYS A 226 8.01 -15.28 -6.78
N LEU A 227 9.27 -14.85 -6.98
CA LEU A 227 10.27 -15.62 -7.73
C LEU A 227 10.89 -16.76 -6.91
N GLY A 228 10.74 -16.73 -5.59
CA GLY A 228 11.40 -17.69 -4.69
C GLY A 228 12.89 -17.45 -4.50
N THR A 229 13.39 -16.26 -4.86
CA THR A 229 14.80 -15.85 -4.75
C THR A 229 15.04 -15.01 -3.49
N VAL A 230 14.47 -15.45 -2.36
CA VAL A 230 14.51 -14.68 -1.11
C VAL A 230 15.93 -14.64 -0.55
N SER A 231 16.54 -13.46 -0.53
CA SER A 231 17.79 -13.19 0.16
C SER A 231 17.53 -12.61 1.55
N TRP A 232 18.18 -13.15 2.60
CA TRP A 232 18.10 -12.62 3.95
C TRP A 232 18.54 -11.16 4.03
N MET A 233 19.54 -10.77 3.25
CA MET A 233 20.00 -9.38 3.19
C MET A 233 18.90 -8.46 2.68
N ASN A 234 18.18 -8.86 1.60
CA ASN A 234 17.08 -8.06 1.08
C ASN A 234 15.93 -7.97 2.07
N VAL A 235 15.58 -9.07 2.75
CA VAL A 235 14.54 -9.07 3.79
C VAL A 235 14.92 -8.12 4.95
N LEU A 236 16.17 -8.14 5.39
CA LEU A 236 16.64 -7.27 6.48
C LEU A 236 16.66 -5.80 6.06
N VAL A 237 17.21 -5.48 4.89
CA VAL A 237 17.33 -4.09 4.42
C VAL A 237 15.96 -3.53 4.04
N SER A 238 15.26 -4.18 3.14
CA SER A 238 13.97 -3.67 2.64
C SER A 238 12.86 -3.83 3.67
N GLY A 239 12.78 -4.96 4.37
CA GLY A 239 11.82 -5.18 5.45
C GLY A 239 12.08 -4.27 6.64
N GLY A 240 13.35 -4.10 7.04
CA GLY A 240 13.77 -3.16 8.08
C GLY A 240 13.42 -1.72 7.75
N TYR A 241 13.64 -1.30 6.49
CA TYR A 241 13.25 0.03 6.00
C TYR A 241 11.72 0.24 6.12
N LEU A 242 10.92 -0.71 5.61
CA LEU A 242 9.46 -0.61 5.66
C LEU A 242 8.93 -0.57 7.10
N LEU A 243 9.50 -1.39 8.00
CA LEU A 243 9.16 -1.38 9.42
C LEU A 243 9.53 -0.05 10.09
N ALA A 244 10.75 0.44 9.87
CA ALA A 244 11.21 1.71 10.45
C ALA A 244 10.36 2.89 9.95
N ALA A 245 10.07 2.93 8.64
CA ALA A 245 9.21 3.94 8.05
C ALA A 245 7.78 3.88 8.62
N THR A 246 7.23 2.67 8.81
CA THR A 246 5.90 2.49 9.43
C THR A 246 5.89 2.96 10.88
N MET A 247 6.91 2.58 11.66
CA MET A 247 7.04 3.00 13.06
C MET A 247 7.20 4.52 13.23
N LEU A 248 7.75 5.20 12.22
CA LEU A 248 7.87 6.65 12.19
C LEU A 248 6.58 7.33 11.75
N LEU A 249 5.99 6.87 10.63
CA LEU A 249 4.90 7.57 9.96
C LEU A 249 3.54 7.35 10.64
N VAL A 250 3.28 6.17 11.22
CA VAL A 250 2.01 5.92 11.94
C VAL A 250 1.85 6.87 13.15
N PRO A 251 2.81 6.97 14.09
CA PRO A 251 2.68 7.94 15.19
C PRO A 251 2.61 9.39 14.72
N LEU A 252 3.31 9.73 13.64
CA LEU A 252 3.24 11.07 13.05
C LEU A 252 1.85 11.37 12.51
N ALA A 253 1.24 10.42 11.80
CA ALA A 253 -0.14 10.53 11.29
C ALA A 253 -1.14 10.72 12.45
N LEU A 254 -1.02 9.91 13.52
CA LEU A 254 -1.83 10.04 14.72
C LEU A 254 -1.73 11.45 15.34
N ARG A 255 -0.51 11.97 15.51
CA ARG A 255 -0.27 13.30 16.09
C ARG A 255 -0.86 14.43 15.25
N LEU A 256 -0.67 14.40 13.94
CA LEU A 256 -1.12 15.46 13.04
C LEU A 256 -2.64 15.45 12.88
N MET A 257 -3.23 14.27 12.69
CA MET A 257 -4.69 14.14 12.63
C MET A 257 -5.37 14.53 13.95
N ARG A 258 -4.78 14.16 15.09
CA ARG A 258 -5.27 14.60 16.40
C ARG A 258 -5.29 16.12 16.51
N ARG A 259 -4.25 16.82 16.05
CA ARG A 259 -4.22 18.29 16.04
C ARG A 259 -5.34 18.87 15.19
N ARG A 260 -5.59 18.27 14.00
CA ARG A 260 -6.67 18.71 13.11
C ARG A 260 -8.07 18.52 13.71
N LEU A 261 -8.31 17.41 14.41
CA LEU A 261 -9.64 17.06 14.91
C LEU A 261 -9.98 17.71 16.26
N ILE A 262 -8.98 18.19 17.00
CA ILE A 262 -9.20 18.84 18.32
C ILE A 262 -9.28 20.37 18.19
N GLN A 263 -8.84 20.94 17.07
CA GLN A 263 -9.09 22.34 16.72
C GLN A 263 -10.54 22.55 16.28
#